data_3d2a9ed7ceb61982243c903861fd91a3
#
_entry.id   3d2a9ed7ceb61982243c903861fd91a3
#
_cell.length_a   1.000
_cell.length_b   1.000
_cell.length_c   1.000
_cell.angle_alpha   90.00
_cell.angle_beta   90.00
_cell.angle_gamma   90.00
#
_symmetry.space_group_name_H-M   'P 1'
#
loop_
_entity.id
_entity.type
_entity.pdbx_description
1 polymer ?
#
loop_
_entity_poly.entity_id
_entity_poly.type
_entity_poly.pdbx_seq_one_letter_code
_entity_poly.pdbx_strand_id
1 'polypeptide(L)'
;MVVSKKLMKVGPWGGAGGHPWDDGGHSGIRSITVSYDRSIDSISVEYDRDGLTVPGERHGGAGGTGNHTTQARTTSIKLSFPDEYLTTVSGHYSPIAHGGSPVIRSLAFRTNREAYGPFGVAEGTPFTFPVDGGVIVGFCGRSGWQLDAVGLYVAPLRPERMSDRVQQLGLSAYRAVWQRIGRPQQRHEPVEQLNGNAQIIHKT
;
A
#
# COMPACT_ATOMS: atom_id res chain seq x y z
N MET A 1 14.85 1.19 -19.98
CA MET A 1 13.66 1.99 -20.23
C MET A 1 12.85 2.04 -18.94
N VAL A 2 12.83 3.16 -18.23
CA VAL A 2 12.04 3.32 -17.00
C VAL A 2 10.59 3.56 -17.45
N VAL A 3 9.75 2.54 -17.34
CA VAL A 3 8.31 2.69 -17.59
C VAL A 3 7.75 3.54 -16.43
N SER A 4 7.49 4.80 -16.71
CA SER A 4 6.79 5.70 -15.78
C SER A 4 5.48 5.05 -15.37
N LYS A 5 5.31 4.78 -14.07
CA LYS A 5 4.02 4.32 -13.51
C LYS A 5 2.99 5.40 -13.80
N LYS A 6 2.05 5.16 -14.69
CA LYS A 6 0.94 6.09 -14.94
C LYS A 6 0.04 6.08 -13.70
N LEU A 7 0.32 6.98 -12.75
CA LEU A 7 -0.54 7.24 -11.60
C LEU A 7 -1.69 8.12 -12.04
N MET A 8 -2.88 7.79 -11.58
CA MET A 8 -4.07 8.62 -11.77
C MET A 8 -4.45 9.23 -10.43
N LYS A 9 -4.57 10.56 -10.37
CA LYS A 9 -5.08 11.29 -9.21
C LYS A 9 -6.58 11.51 -9.39
N VAL A 10 -7.37 11.21 -8.35
CA VAL A 10 -8.84 11.27 -8.38
C VAL A 10 -9.36 11.99 -7.15
N GLY A 11 -10.44 12.75 -7.29
CA GLY A 11 -10.98 13.63 -6.25
C GLY A 11 -10.29 14.99 -6.24
N PRO A 12 -10.25 15.73 -5.12
CA PRO A 12 -10.77 15.31 -3.83
C PRO A 12 -12.29 15.44 -3.69
N TRP A 13 -12.89 14.63 -2.81
CA TRP A 13 -14.26 14.77 -2.33
C TRP A 13 -14.26 15.44 -0.97
N GLY A 14 -15.21 16.33 -0.71
CA GLY A 14 -15.32 17.07 0.54
C GLY A 14 -15.44 18.58 0.33
N GLY A 15 -14.97 19.34 1.30
CA GLY A 15 -15.01 20.81 1.30
C GLY A 15 -13.70 21.46 0.90
N ALA A 16 -13.75 22.81 0.81
CA ALA A 16 -12.60 23.64 0.48
C ALA A 16 -11.85 24.20 1.72
N GLY A 17 -12.26 23.75 2.94
CA GLY A 17 -11.61 24.15 4.19
C GLY A 17 -10.18 23.67 4.32
N GLY A 18 -9.54 24.06 5.44
CA GLY A 18 -8.20 23.63 5.78
C GLY A 18 -7.12 23.94 4.75
N HIS A 19 -5.97 23.25 4.88
CA HIS A 19 -4.83 23.37 3.98
C HIS A 19 -4.72 22.15 3.07
N PRO A 20 -4.29 22.30 1.82
CA PRO A 20 -4.04 21.16 0.95
C PRO A 20 -2.84 20.33 1.45
N TRP A 21 -2.91 19.03 1.26
CA TRP A 21 -1.84 18.06 1.52
C TRP A 21 -1.80 17.00 0.44
N ASP A 22 -0.64 16.36 0.26
CA ASP A 22 -0.43 15.38 -0.80
C ASP A 22 0.72 14.43 -0.42
N ASP A 23 0.40 13.18 -0.12
CA ASP A 23 1.39 12.14 0.19
C ASP A 23 2.01 11.54 -1.08
N GLY A 24 1.41 11.82 -2.25
CA GLY A 24 1.82 11.22 -3.51
C GLY A 24 1.42 9.75 -3.66
N GLY A 25 1.95 9.12 -4.69
CA GLY A 25 1.73 7.69 -4.95
C GLY A 25 2.95 6.85 -4.59
N HIS A 26 2.70 5.74 -3.94
CA HIS A 26 3.69 4.80 -3.41
C HIS A 26 3.61 3.43 -4.12
N SER A 27 4.36 2.43 -3.63
CA SER A 27 4.26 1.06 -4.11
C SER A 27 3.00 0.35 -3.58
N GLY A 28 2.47 0.80 -2.45
CA GLY A 28 1.24 0.32 -1.83
C GLY A 28 0.99 0.94 -0.46
N ILE A 29 -0.03 0.45 0.22
CA ILE A 29 -0.44 0.87 1.56
C ILE A 29 -0.23 -0.29 2.51
N ARG A 30 0.38 -0.04 3.68
CA ARG A 30 0.62 -1.02 4.74
C ARG A 30 -0.34 -0.88 5.90
N SER A 31 -0.67 0.34 6.29
CA SER A 31 -1.67 0.60 7.32
C SER A 31 -2.38 1.93 7.12
N ILE A 32 -3.59 2.04 7.65
CA ILE A 32 -4.40 3.26 7.67
C ILE A 32 -4.88 3.46 9.11
N THR A 33 -4.60 4.62 9.71
CA THR A 33 -5.10 5.00 11.00
C THR A 33 -6.08 6.15 10.85
N VAL A 34 -7.29 5.98 11.37
CA VAL A 34 -8.36 6.98 11.31
C VAL A 34 -8.76 7.37 12.74
N SER A 35 -8.77 8.68 13.01
CA SER A 35 -9.35 9.26 14.22
C SER A 35 -10.70 9.88 13.87
N TYR A 36 -11.74 9.54 14.62
CA TYR A 36 -13.12 9.94 14.28
C TYR A 36 -14.04 9.98 15.50
N ASP A 37 -15.08 10.79 15.40
CA ASP A 37 -16.27 10.81 16.27
C ASP A 37 -17.51 11.00 15.36
N ARG A 38 -18.08 12.18 15.27
CA ARG A 38 -19.18 12.55 14.37
C ARG A 38 -18.72 12.91 12.96
N SER A 39 -17.43 13.04 12.76
CA SER A 39 -16.72 13.30 11.51
C SER A 39 -15.35 12.62 11.57
N ILE A 40 -14.61 12.67 10.48
CA ILE A 40 -13.23 12.22 10.47
C ILE A 40 -12.35 13.38 10.96
N ASP A 41 -11.71 13.19 12.10
CA ASP A 41 -10.81 14.18 12.68
C ASP A 41 -9.46 14.16 11.96
N SER A 42 -8.92 12.96 11.75
CA SER A 42 -7.65 12.81 11.03
C SER A 42 -7.49 11.45 10.38
N ILE A 43 -6.59 11.41 9.40
CA ILE A 43 -6.08 10.20 8.77
C ILE A 43 -4.55 10.23 8.78
N SER A 44 -3.91 9.08 8.99
CA SER A 44 -2.49 8.85 8.70
C SER A 44 -2.31 7.49 8.06
N VAL A 45 -1.36 7.38 7.14
CA VAL A 45 -1.17 6.18 6.32
C VAL A 45 0.30 5.79 6.33
N GLU A 46 0.58 4.52 6.56
CA GLU A 46 1.89 3.95 6.32
C GLU A 46 1.92 3.34 4.92
N TYR A 47 2.90 3.76 4.15
CA TYR A 47 3.06 3.34 2.76
C TYR A 47 4.17 2.32 2.60
N ASP A 48 4.13 1.59 1.50
CA ASP A 48 5.26 0.84 1.00
C ASP A 48 6.00 1.64 -0.08
N ARG A 49 7.31 1.76 0.05
CA ARG A 49 8.19 2.27 -0.98
C ARG A 49 9.26 1.22 -1.26
N ASP A 50 9.02 0.44 -2.33
CA ASP A 50 9.94 -0.61 -2.79
C ASP A 50 10.37 -1.61 -1.69
N GLY A 51 9.39 -2.04 -0.87
CA GLY A 51 9.57 -2.99 0.22
C GLY A 51 9.89 -2.36 1.58
N LEU A 52 10.11 -1.04 1.64
CA LEU A 52 10.36 -0.31 2.88
C LEU A 52 9.06 0.36 3.36
N THR A 53 8.81 0.28 4.67
CA THR A 53 7.70 1.02 5.30
C THR A 53 8.08 2.49 5.42
N VAL A 54 7.25 3.37 4.87
CA VAL A 54 7.40 4.82 4.97
C VAL A 54 6.16 5.37 5.69
N PRO A 55 6.31 5.97 6.89
CA PRO A 55 5.20 6.62 7.55
C PRO A 55 4.82 7.90 6.80
N GLY A 56 3.52 8.07 6.53
CA GLY A 56 2.97 9.34 6.08
C GLY A 56 2.70 10.28 7.25
N GLU A 57 2.46 11.54 6.93
CA GLU A 57 2.08 12.52 7.93
C GLU A 57 0.64 12.28 8.42
N ARG A 58 0.32 12.86 9.57
CA ARG A 58 -1.04 12.91 10.06
C ARG A 58 -1.74 14.14 9.47
N HIS A 59 -2.83 13.91 8.76
CA HIS A 59 -3.66 14.95 8.15
C HIS A 59 -4.94 15.13 8.95
N GLY A 60 -5.13 16.31 9.54
CA GLY A 60 -6.23 16.67 10.41
C GLY A 60 -5.83 16.94 11.84
N GLY A 61 -6.82 17.21 12.68
CA GLY A 61 -6.62 17.58 14.09
C GLY A 61 -6.43 16.40 15.02
N ALA A 62 -6.21 16.73 16.31
CA ALA A 62 -6.04 15.72 17.36
C ALA A 62 -7.35 15.02 17.76
N GLY A 63 -8.47 15.45 17.20
CA GLY A 63 -9.80 15.01 17.59
C GLY A 63 -10.37 15.82 18.76
N GLY A 64 -11.71 15.89 18.79
CA GLY A 64 -12.44 16.65 19.79
C GLY A 64 -12.73 18.06 19.34
N THR A 65 -14.00 18.37 19.11
CA THR A 65 -14.47 19.75 19.01
C THR A 65 -14.38 20.37 20.41
N GLY A 66 -13.58 21.39 20.56
CA GLY A 66 -13.09 22.05 21.78
C GLY A 66 -14.02 22.28 22.98
N ASN A 67 -15.23 21.72 23.03
CA ASN A 67 -16.18 21.79 24.11
C ASN A 67 -17.03 20.52 24.34
N HIS A 68 -16.73 19.41 23.62
CA HIS A 68 -17.46 18.17 23.82
C HIS A 68 -16.58 17.12 24.48
N THR A 69 -17.08 16.57 25.58
CA THR A 69 -16.53 15.47 26.39
C THR A 69 -16.43 14.12 25.61
N THR A 70 -16.68 14.08 24.34
CA THR A 70 -16.58 12.87 23.52
C THR A 70 -15.11 12.68 23.09
N GLN A 71 -14.51 11.65 23.66
CA GLN A 71 -13.16 11.22 23.27
C GLN A 71 -13.20 10.64 21.87
N ALA A 72 -12.42 11.21 20.94
CA ALA A 72 -12.28 10.69 19.58
C ALA A 72 -11.82 9.23 19.62
N ARG A 73 -12.46 8.40 18.81
CA ARG A 73 -12.05 7.00 18.60
C ARG A 73 -10.92 6.96 17.58
N THR A 74 -9.95 6.10 17.81
CA THR A 74 -8.88 5.86 16.84
C THR A 74 -8.85 4.38 16.48
N THR A 75 -8.87 4.09 15.20
CA THR A 75 -8.78 2.72 14.67
C THR A 75 -7.65 2.64 13.68
N SER A 76 -6.81 1.62 13.81
CA SER A 76 -5.73 1.31 12.87
C SER A 76 -6.05 0.01 12.13
N ILE A 77 -6.02 0.07 10.80
CA ILE A 77 -6.21 -1.03 9.86
C ILE A 77 -4.84 -1.41 9.35
N LYS A 78 -4.40 -2.65 9.56
CA LYS A 78 -3.15 -3.18 9.01
C LYS A 78 -3.47 -4.08 7.83
N LEU A 79 -2.90 -3.80 6.67
CA LEU A 79 -3.05 -4.61 5.48
C LEU A 79 -1.92 -5.64 5.38
N SER A 80 -2.25 -6.87 5.00
CA SER A 80 -1.28 -7.93 4.72
C SER A 80 -0.60 -7.68 3.37
N PHE A 81 0.06 -6.51 3.25
CA PHE A 81 0.76 -6.11 2.02
C PHE A 81 1.92 -7.09 1.69
N PRO A 82 2.12 -7.45 0.42
CA PRO A 82 1.47 -6.99 -0.80
C PRO A 82 0.23 -7.81 -1.21
N ASP A 83 -0.19 -8.79 -0.42
CA ASP A 83 -1.30 -9.72 -0.72
C ASP A 83 -2.66 -9.09 -0.54
N GLU A 84 -2.74 -8.12 0.34
CA GLU A 84 -3.90 -7.31 0.58
C GLU A 84 -3.64 -5.88 0.14
N TYR A 85 -4.54 -5.34 -0.64
CA TYR A 85 -4.45 -4.00 -1.21
C TYR A 85 -5.82 -3.33 -1.28
N LEU A 86 -5.81 -2.01 -1.19
CA LEU A 86 -7.02 -1.19 -1.16
C LEU A 86 -7.62 -1.07 -2.56
N THR A 87 -8.93 -1.39 -2.68
CA THR A 87 -9.68 -1.39 -3.93
C THR A 87 -10.79 -0.34 -3.98
N THR A 88 -11.30 0.09 -2.82
CA THR A 88 -12.39 1.06 -2.77
C THR A 88 -12.23 1.97 -1.56
N VAL A 89 -12.49 3.24 -1.75
CA VAL A 89 -12.73 4.21 -0.68
C VAL A 89 -14.10 4.81 -0.89
N SER A 90 -14.90 4.85 0.17
CA SER A 90 -16.22 5.47 0.17
C SER A 90 -16.45 6.26 1.45
N GLY A 91 -17.43 7.11 1.43
CA GLY A 91 -17.76 7.93 2.60
C GLY A 91 -18.88 8.93 2.31
N HIS A 92 -18.98 9.87 3.24
CA HIS A 92 -19.93 10.99 3.16
C HIS A 92 -19.24 12.29 3.54
N TYR A 93 -19.71 13.40 3.01
CA TYR A 93 -19.26 14.72 3.42
C TYR A 93 -20.43 15.69 3.53
N SER A 94 -20.40 16.53 4.55
CA SER A 94 -21.35 17.62 4.77
C SER A 94 -20.79 18.60 5.79
N PRO A 95 -21.36 19.80 5.91
CA PRO A 95 -21.08 20.69 7.03
C PRO A 95 -21.49 20.05 8.36
N ILE A 96 -20.73 20.30 9.43
CA ILE A 96 -21.11 19.89 10.80
C ILE A 96 -22.16 20.86 11.36
N ALA A 97 -21.98 22.14 11.06
CA ALA A 97 -22.91 23.20 11.46
C ALA A 97 -23.50 23.89 10.24
N HIS A 98 -24.70 24.42 10.38
CA HIS A 98 -25.37 25.17 9.31
C HIS A 98 -24.47 26.32 8.79
N GLY A 99 -24.30 26.41 7.47
CA GLY A 99 -23.46 27.44 6.86
C GLY A 99 -21.94 27.20 6.95
N GLY A 100 -21.50 26.11 7.58
CA GLY A 100 -20.08 25.74 7.65
C GLY A 100 -19.55 25.13 6.35
N SER A 101 -18.22 25.03 6.22
CA SER A 101 -17.60 24.28 5.13
C SER A 101 -17.85 22.77 5.32
N PRO A 102 -18.10 22.00 4.26
CA PRO A 102 -18.18 20.57 4.35
C PRO A 102 -16.86 19.96 4.86
N VAL A 103 -16.98 18.87 5.62
CA VAL A 103 -15.88 18.02 6.08
C VAL A 103 -16.23 16.57 5.78
N ILE A 104 -15.25 15.70 5.82
CA ILE A 104 -15.51 14.24 5.70
C ILE A 104 -16.22 13.77 6.97
N ARG A 105 -17.46 13.28 6.79
CA ARG A 105 -18.31 12.79 7.87
C ARG A 105 -18.08 11.32 8.18
N SER A 106 -17.83 10.54 7.13
CA SER A 106 -17.48 9.13 7.28
C SER A 106 -16.51 8.68 6.21
N LEU A 107 -15.75 7.62 6.56
CA LEU A 107 -14.90 6.87 5.62
C LEU A 107 -15.12 5.38 5.80
N ALA A 108 -15.11 4.65 4.70
CA ALA A 108 -15.04 3.20 4.68
C ALA A 108 -14.04 2.76 3.60
N PHE A 109 -13.36 1.67 3.86
CA PHE A 109 -12.33 1.11 3.01
C PHE A 109 -12.67 -0.33 2.65
N ARG A 110 -12.41 -0.70 1.40
CA ARG A 110 -12.48 -2.10 0.98
C ARG A 110 -11.16 -2.50 0.36
N THR A 111 -10.67 -3.65 0.75
CA THR A 111 -9.54 -4.33 0.14
C THR A 111 -10.03 -5.45 -0.79
N ASN A 112 -9.10 -6.15 -1.42
CA ASN A 112 -9.41 -7.39 -2.14
C ASN A 112 -9.83 -8.54 -1.22
N ARG A 113 -9.79 -8.36 0.12
CA ARG A 113 -10.11 -9.39 1.12
C ARG A 113 -11.26 -8.98 2.03
N GLU A 114 -11.24 -7.77 2.57
CA GLU A 114 -12.10 -7.34 3.66
C GLU A 114 -12.65 -5.93 3.44
N ALA A 115 -13.63 -5.56 4.26
CA ALA A 115 -14.18 -4.21 4.33
C ALA A 115 -14.05 -3.67 5.76
N TYR A 116 -13.67 -2.39 5.88
CA TYR A 116 -13.43 -1.71 7.13
C TYR A 116 -14.28 -0.44 7.23
N GLY A 117 -14.89 -0.22 8.37
CA GLY A 117 -15.76 0.91 8.63
C GLY A 117 -17.25 0.59 8.43
N PRO A 118 -18.15 1.59 8.29
CA PRO A 118 -17.81 3.02 8.22
C PRO A 118 -17.30 3.57 9.56
N PHE A 119 -16.29 4.44 9.47
CA PHE A 119 -15.78 5.26 10.57
C PHE A 119 -16.45 6.62 10.48
N GLY A 120 -16.89 7.18 11.62
CA GLY A 120 -17.68 8.41 11.66
C GLY A 120 -19.17 8.17 11.44
N VAL A 121 -19.87 9.16 10.90
CA VAL A 121 -21.34 9.14 10.71
C VAL A 121 -21.66 9.31 9.22
N ALA A 122 -22.51 8.41 8.69
CA ALA A 122 -22.91 8.41 7.27
C ALA A 122 -23.98 9.49 7.02
N GLU A 123 -23.58 10.75 7.02
CA GLU A 123 -24.45 11.92 6.81
C GLU A 123 -23.93 12.81 5.67
N GLY A 124 -24.86 13.34 4.86
CA GLY A 124 -24.57 14.28 3.78
C GLY A 124 -24.43 13.61 2.42
N THR A 125 -23.59 14.20 1.57
CA THR A 125 -23.39 13.73 0.19
C THR A 125 -22.50 12.48 0.19
N PRO A 126 -22.98 11.35 -0.32
CA PRO A 126 -22.16 10.13 -0.44
C PRO A 126 -21.15 10.26 -1.57
N PHE A 127 -20.01 9.60 -1.41
CA PHE A 127 -19.08 9.34 -2.49
C PHE A 127 -18.56 7.91 -2.41
N THR A 128 -18.25 7.34 -3.56
CA THR A 128 -17.63 6.01 -3.66
C THR A 128 -16.70 6.00 -4.85
N PHE A 129 -15.51 5.52 -4.65
CA PHE A 129 -14.55 5.31 -5.73
C PHE A 129 -14.06 3.86 -5.73
N PRO A 130 -14.70 3.00 -6.54
CA PRO A 130 -14.20 1.65 -6.81
C PRO A 130 -13.08 1.73 -7.85
N VAL A 131 -12.06 0.90 -7.69
CA VAL A 131 -10.93 0.80 -8.64
C VAL A 131 -10.98 -0.58 -9.29
N ASP A 132 -11.51 -0.62 -10.52
CA ASP A 132 -11.52 -1.84 -11.32
C ASP A 132 -10.18 -2.00 -12.06
N GLY A 133 -9.53 -3.14 -11.87
CA GLY A 133 -8.23 -3.43 -12.50
C GLY A 133 -7.06 -2.58 -11.98
N GLY A 134 -7.22 -1.90 -10.84
CA GLY A 134 -6.20 -1.08 -10.22
C GLY A 134 -6.13 -1.24 -8.71
N VAL A 135 -5.23 -0.47 -8.10
CA VAL A 135 -5.02 -0.41 -6.65
C VAL A 135 -4.88 1.04 -6.21
N ILE A 136 -5.38 1.36 -5.03
CA ILE A 136 -5.16 2.65 -4.39
C ILE A 136 -3.80 2.60 -3.71
N VAL A 137 -2.93 3.57 -4.05
CA VAL A 137 -1.52 3.58 -3.64
C VAL A 137 -1.09 4.86 -2.95
N GLY A 138 -2.01 5.79 -2.72
CA GLY A 138 -1.72 7.05 -2.04
C GLY A 138 -2.96 7.88 -1.82
N PHE A 139 -2.79 8.88 -0.97
CA PHE A 139 -3.83 9.81 -0.59
C PHE A 139 -3.38 11.26 -0.76
N CYS A 140 -4.35 12.14 -0.93
CA CYS A 140 -4.19 13.58 -0.91
C CYS A 140 -5.49 14.20 -0.39
N GLY A 141 -5.50 15.50 -0.15
CA GLY A 141 -6.74 16.12 0.28
C GLY A 141 -6.55 17.51 0.86
N ARG A 142 -7.42 17.83 1.79
CA ARG A 142 -7.39 19.06 2.59
C ARG A 142 -7.69 18.71 4.05
N SER A 143 -7.06 19.39 4.96
CA SER A 143 -7.32 19.22 6.38
C SER A 143 -6.99 20.47 7.19
N GLY A 144 -7.74 20.66 8.25
CA GLY A 144 -7.53 21.66 9.28
C GLY A 144 -7.70 21.00 10.65
N TRP A 145 -8.73 21.40 11.39
CA TRP A 145 -9.13 20.73 12.63
C TRP A 145 -9.73 19.34 12.39
N GLN A 146 -10.20 19.11 11.17
CA GLN A 146 -10.79 17.89 10.70
C GLN A 146 -10.27 17.56 9.31
N LEU A 147 -10.60 16.39 8.80
CA LEU A 147 -10.38 16.04 7.41
C LEU A 147 -11.44 16.72 6.55
N ASP A 148 -11.05 17.78 5.83
CA ASP A 148 -11.97 18.57 5.01
C ASP A 148 -12.28 17.90 3.69
N ALA A 149 -11.27 17.29 3.05
CA ALA A 149 -11.44 16.58 1.78
C ALA A 149 -10.41 15.45 1.63
N VAL A 150 -10.77 14.43 0.85
CA VAL A 150 -9.91 13.28 0.54
C VAL A 150 -9.90 12.98 -0.96
N GLY A 151 -8.72 12.75 -1.51
CA GLY A 151 -8.47 12.28 -2.87
C GLY A 151 -7.49 11.12 -2.86
N LEU A 152 -7.35 10.46 -4.01
CA LEU A 152 -6.66 9.19 -4.12
C LEU A 152 -5.64 9.19 -5.25
N TYR A 153 -4.58 8.40 -5.09
CA TYR A 153 -3.69 7.97 -6.16
C TYR A 153 -3.96 6.51 -6.49
N VAL A 154 -4.20 6.26 -7.78
CA VAL A 154 -4.50 4.93 -8.31
C VAL A 154 -3.40 4.49 -9.27
N ALA A 155 -2.95 3.26 -9.12
CA ALA A 155 -2.04 2.60 -10.03
C ALA A 155 -2.72 1.38 -10.69
N PRO A 156 -2.37 1.01 -11.91
CA PRO A 156 -2.85 -0.23 -12.50
C PRO A 156 -2.36 -1.44 -11.70
N LEU A 157 -3.23 -2.43 -11.52
CA LEU A 157 -2.85 -3.71 -10.95
C LEU A 157 -1.93 -4.42 -11.95
N ARG A 158 -0.69 -4.71 -11.55
CA ARG A 158 0.27 -5.39 -12.43
C ARG A 158 0.10 -6.90 -12.34
N PRO A 159 -0.16 -7.61 -13.45
CA PRO A 159 -0.15 -9.08 -13.48
C PRO A 159 1.22 -9.66 -13.10
N GLU A 160 2.31 -8.93 -13.37
CA GLU A 160 3.69 -9.34 -13.09
C GLU A 160 3.98 -9.59 -11.60
N ARG A 161 3.24 -8.94 -10.69
CA ARG A 161 3.40 -9.20 -9.25
C ARG A 161 3.00 -10.61 -8.84
N MET A 162 2.16 -11.29 -9.62
CA MET A 162 1.84 -12.71 -9.37
C MET A 162 2.94 -13.64 -9.90
N SER A 163 3.55 -13.34 -11.04
CA SER A 163 4.66 -14.14 -11.58
C SER A 163 5.94 -14.01 -10.75
N ASP A 164 6.26 -12.78 -10.31
CA ASP A 164 7.42 -12.52 -9.44
C ASP A 164 7.28 -13.21 -8.09
N ARG A 165 6.06 -13.34 -7.57
CA ARG A 165 5.77 -14.05 -6.32
C ARG A 165 5.89 -15.57 -6.47
N VAL A 166 5.42 -16.13 -7.57
CA VAL A 166 5.61 -17.56 -7.87
C VAL A 166 7.10 -17.87 -7.99
N GLN A 167 7.88 -17.00 -8.62
CA GLN A 167 9.34 -17.14 -8.69
C GLN A 167 10.02 -16.98 -7.33
N GLN A 168 9.62 -16.00 -6.51
CA GLN A 168 10.17 -15.82 -5.15
C GLN A 168 9.79 -16.97 -4.22
N LEU A 169 8.56 -17.46 -4.27
CA LEU A 169 8.13 -18.64 -3.52
C LEU A 169 8.87 -19.90 -3.99
N GLY A 170 9.05 -20.05 -5.30
CA GLY A 170 9.86 -21.14 -5.87
C GLY A 170 11.31 -21.08 -5.42
N LEU A 171 11.93 -19.90 -5.44
CA LEU A 171 13.31 -19.70 -4.98
C LEU A 171 13.48 -19.87 -3.47
N SER A 172 12.51 -19.46 -2.65
CA SER A 172 12.56 -19.63 -1.21
C SER A 172 12.35 -21.11 -0.82
N ALA A 173 11.41 -21.80 -1.46
CA ALA A 173 11.23 -23.25 -1.30
C ALA A 173 12.46 -24.03 -1.75
N TYR A 174 13.04 -23.66 -2.89
CA TYR A 174 14.28 -24.26 -3.40
C TYR A 174 15.45 -24.05 -2.42
N ARG A 175 15.64 -22.83 -1.89
CA ARG A 175 16.67 -22.57 -0.87
C ARG A 175 16.44 -23.35 0.42
N ALA A 176 15.22 -23.49 0.89
CA ALA A 176 14.88 -24.24 2.09
C ALA A 176 15.17 -25.74 1.92
N VAL A 177 14.92 -26.31 0.74
CA VAL A 177 15.25 -27.71 0.40
C VAL A 177 16.77 -27.90 0.37
N TRP A 178 17.52 -27.00 -0.29
CA TRP A 178 18.98 -27.08 -0.34
C TRP A 178 19.66 -26.90 1.02
N GLN A 179 19.10 -26.12 1.93
CA GLN A 179 19.60 -26.01 3.30
C GLN A 179 19.38 -27.30 4.12
N ARG A 180 18.33 -28.08 3.81
CA ARG A 180 18.05 -29.38 4.49
C ARG A 180 18.81 -30.53 3.94
N ILE A 181 19.13 -30.55 2.65
CA ILE A 181 19.76 -31.71 1.98
C ILE A 181 21.30 -31.62 1.99
N GLY A 182 21.87 -30.44 2.30
CA GLY A 182 23.30 -30.17 2.15
C GLY A 182 23.73 -30.08 0.68
N ARG A 183 24.81 -29.36 0.42
CA ARG A 183 25.40 -29.33 -0.93
C ARG A 183 25.87 -30.73 -1.33
N PRO A 184 25.53 -31.24 -2.54
CA PRO A 184 26.16 -32.45 -3.02
C PRO A 184 27.66 -32.19 -3.09
N GLN A 185 28.43 -33.04 -2.43
CA GLN A 185 29.89 -33.05 -2.56
C GLN A 185 30.21 -33.29 -4.04
N GLN A 186 30.89 -32.35 -4.67
CA GLN A 186 31.52 -32.60 -5.95
C GLN A 186 32.56 -33.74 -5.73
N ARG A 187 32.29 -34.91 -6.24
CA ARG A 187 33.29 -35.94 -6.39
C ARG A 187 34.36 -35.43 -7.34
N HIS A 188 35.52 -35.16 -6.82
CA HIS A 188 36.71 -35.06 -7.63
C HIS A 188 36.98 -36.41 -8.24
N GLU A 189 36.75 -36.60 -9.52
CA GLU A 189 37.32 -37.69 -10.29
C GLU A 189 38.84 -37.43 -10.42
N PRO A 190 39.68 -38.42 -10.12
CA PRO A 190 41.12 -38.28 -10.34
C PRO A 190 41.39 -38.28 -11.86
N VAL A 191 42.03 -37.23 -12.36
CA VAL A 191 42.54 -37.21 -13.70
C VAL A 191 43.70 -38.17 -13.81
N GLU A 192 43.51 -39.33 -14.46
CA GLU A 192 44.59 -40.23 -14.90
C GLU A 192 45.47 -39.51 -15.92
N GLN A 193 46.69 -39.18 -15.51
CA GLN A 193 47.73 -38.75 -16.45
C GLN A 193 48.19 -39.95 -17.29
N LEU A 194 47.76 -40.04 -18.52
CA LEU A 194 48.33 -40.91 -19.53
C LEU A 194 49.67 -40.32 -20.00
N ASN A 195 50.77 -40.88 -19.47
CA ASN A 195 52.12 -40.68 -20.01
C ASN A 195 52.24 -41.44 -21.33
N GLY A 196 52.08 -40.75 -22.45
CA GLY A 196 52.35 -41.26 -23.78
C GLY A 196 53.78 -40.97 -24.20
N ASN A 197 54.68 -41.97 -24.01
CA ASN A 197 55.97 -41.98 -24.68
C ASN A 197 55.77 -42.30 -26.17
N ALA A 198 55.93 -41.33 -27.03
CA ALA A 198 56.05 -41.52 -28.49
C ALA A 198 57.54 -41.59 -28.86
N GLN A 199 58.02 -42.79 -29.11
CA GLN A 199 59.31 -43.02 -29.79
C GLN A 199 59.16 -42.71 -31.30
N ILE A 200 59.99 -41.82 -31.74
CA ILE A 200 60.20 -41.55 -33.17
C ILE A 200 61.15 -42.59 -33.72
N ILE A 201 60.67 -43.43 -34.63
CA ILE A 201 61.53 -44.31 -35.43
C ILE A 201 61.69 -43.66 -36.80
N HIS A 202 62.92 -43.18 -37.12
CA HIS A 202 63.39 -42.92 -38.47
C HIS A 202 63.68 -44.22 -39.19
N LYS A 203 63.18 -44.37 -40.41
CA LYS A 203 63.75 -45.25 -41.42
C LYS A 203 63.72 -44.57 -42.77
N THR A 204 64.89 -44.39 -43.24
CA THR A 204 65.46 -44.33 -44.58
C THR A 204 64.49 -44.37 -45.76
#